data_abe14057cdfae7be3a38efe280b3fbb3
#
_entry.id   abe14057cdfae7be3a38efe280b3fbb3
#
_cell.length_a   1.000
_cell.length_b   1.000
_cell.length_c   1.000
_cell.angle_alpha   90.00
_cell.angle_beta   90.00
_cell.angle_gamma   90.00
#
_symmetry.space_group_name_H-M   'P 1'
#
loop_
_entity.id
_entity.type
_entity.pdbx_description
1 polymer ?
#
loop_
_entity_poly.entity_id
_entity_poly.type
_entity_poly.pdbx_seq_one_letter_code
_entity_poly.pdbx_strand_id
1 'polypeptide(L)'
;REVGTGRTVDIAQFKGKPVVVNFWATWCGPCWEEHPVLVANARMLQPQVQFLGVVFQDKEEKILGFLQERGSSYPTLVDEAGKTAIAYGVGGVPETFFLDPNGVIVAKHSGPMSPDVIREHLQKVMR
;
A
#
# COMPACT_ATOMS: atom_id res chain seq x y z
N ARG A 1 -9.26 -7.01 5.68
CA ARG A 1 -9.42 -8.36 5.08
C ARG A 1 -8.60 -8.45 3.81
N GLU A 2 -7.80 -9.48 3.70
CA GLU A 2 -6.95 -9.70 2.53
C GLU A 2 -7.76 -10.25 1.36
N VAL A 3 -7.61 -9.62 0.19
CA VAL A 3 -8.25 -10.06 -1.04
C VAL A 3 -7.64 -11.39 -1.48
N GLY A 4 -8.50 -12.34 -1.85
CA GLY A 4 -8.08 -13.65 -2.32
C GLY A 4 -8.02 -14.72 -1.24
N THR A 5 -7.67 -14.38 -0.01
CA THR A 5 -7.58 -15.33 1.09
C THR A 5 -8.69 -15.15 2.13
N GLY A 6 -9.25 -13.94 2.23
CA GLY A 6 -10.26 -13.60 3.22
C GLY A 6 -9.71 -13.45 4.64
N ARG A 7 -8.40 -13.59 4.84
CA ARG A 7 -7.81 -13.51 6.18
C ARG A 7 -7.86 -12.08 6.71
N THR A 8 -8.08 -11.95 8.01
CA THR A 8 -8.01 -10.66 8.67
C THR A 8 -6.53 -10.28 8.84
N VAL A 9 -6.17 -9.08 8.36
CA VAL A 9 -4.81 -8.56 8.46
C VAL A 9 -4.85 -7.21 9.17
N ASP A 10 -4.07 -7.09 10.23
CA ASP A 10 -3.90 -5.83 10.96
C ASP A 10 -2.51 -5.28 10.64
N ILE A 11 -2.42 -4.01 10.28
CA ILE A 11 -1.14 -3.37 9.97
C ILE A 11 -0.17 -3.49 11.14
N ALA A 12 -0.68 -3.45 12.37
CA ALA A 12 0.14 -3.57 13.58
C ALA A 12 0.89 -4.90 13.69
N GLN A 13 0.43 -5.96 13.02
CA GLN A 13 1.14 -7.25 13.07
C GLN A 13 2.50 -7.21 12.38
N PHE A 14 2.77 -6.18 11.60
CA PHE A 14 4.04 -6.03 10.89
C PHE A 14 5.07 -5.16 11.63
N LYS A 15 4.79 -4.78 12.89
CA LYS A 15 5.78 -4.07 13.70
C LYS A 15 7.07 -4.89 13.78
N GLY A 16 8.20 -4.19 13.79
CA GLY A 16 9.52 -4.79 13.77
C GLY A 16 10.26 -4.54 12.48
N LYS A 17 9.57 -4.08 11.44
CA LYS A 17 10.18 -3.65 10.18
C LYS A 17 9.40 -2.49 9.60
N PRO A 18 10.02 -1.71 8.68
CA PRO A 18 9.31 -0.63 8.00
C PRO A 18 8.14 -1.17 7.19
N VAL A 19 7.05 -0.39 7.12
CA VAL A 19 5.86 -0.74 6.36
C VAL A 19 5.49 0.40 5.41
N VAL A 20 5.22 0.05 4.17
CA VAL A 20 4.71 0.98 3.17
C VAL A 20 3.24 0.65 2.93
N VAL A 21 2.36 1.60 3.25
CA VAL A 21 0.91 1.43 3.09
C VAL A 21 0.43 2.34 1.97
N ASN A 22 -0.04 1.74 0.88
CA ASN A 22 -0.52 2.46 -0.29
C ASN A 22 -2.05 2.33 -0.38
N PHE A 23 -2.74 3.47 -0.29
CA PHE A 23 -4.19 3.54 -0.50
C PHE A 23 -4.45 3.79 -1.97
N TRP A 24 -5.25 2.94 -2.60
CA TRP A 24 -5.46 2.97 -4.05
C TRP A 24 -6.86 2.44 -4.44
N ALA A 25 -7.18 2.51 -5.72
CA ALA A 25 -8.42 1.96 -6.27
C ALA A 25 -8.24 1.62 -7.74
N THR A 26 -9.05 0.70 -8.25
CA THR A 26 -9.01 0.32 -9.66
C THR A 26 -9.56 1.42 -10.58
N TRP A 27 -10.39 2.32 -10.05
CA TRP A 27 -10.95 3.44 -10.80
C TRP A 27 -10.00 4.65 -10.86
N CYS A 28 -8.84 4.55 -10.24
CA CYS A 28 -7.87 5.64 -10.12
C CYS A 28 -6.77 5.48 -11.18
N GLY A 29 -6.76 6.35 -12.19
CA GLY A 29 -5.75 6.31 -13.26
C GLY A 29 -4.31 6.44 -12.76
N PRO A 30 -3.98 7.45 -11.93
CA PRO A 30 -2.62 7.59 -11.39
C PRO A 30 -2.16 6.39 -10.57
N CYS A 31 -3.09 5.65 -9.93
CA CYS A 31 -2.75 4.43 -9.20
C CYS A 31 -2.23 3.35 -10.15
N TRP A 32 -2.77 3.28 -11.37
CA TRP A 32 -2.31 2.33 -12.38
C TRP A 32 -0.87 2.60 -12.82
N GLU A 33 -0.52 3.87 -12.96
CA GLU A 33 0.84 4.28 -13.34
C GLU A 33 1.85 3.93 -12.27
N GLU A 34 1.45 4.06 -11.00
CA GLU A 34 2.31 3.81 -9.86
C GLU A 34 2.49 2.33 -9.55
N HIS A 35 1.51 1.51 -9.89
CA HIS A 35 1.46 0.10 -9.52
C HIS A 35 2.74 -0.68 -9.88
N PRO A 36 3.28 -0.60 -11.11
CA PRO A 36 4.51 -1.33 -11.44
C PRO A 36 5.71 -0.92 -10.58
N VAL A 37 5.78 0.36 -10.20
CA VAL A 37 6.86 0.87 -9.35
C VAL A 37 6.77 0.24 -7.97
N LEU A 38 5.57 0.19 -7.39
CA LEU A 38 5.36 -0.43 -6.08
C LEU A 38 5.65 -1.92 -6.11
N VAL A 39 5.18 -2.63 -7.13
CA VAL A 39 5.41 -4.08 -7.27
C VAL A 39 6.90 -4.38 -7.37
N ALA A 40 7.65 -3.62 -8.17
CA ALA A 40 9.08 -3.82 -8.35
C ALA A 40 9.85 -3.57 -7.05
N ASN A 41 9.52 -2.49 -6.35
CA ASN A 41 10.17 -2.17 -5.08
C ASN A 41 9.86 -3.21 -4.00
N ALA A 42 8.61 -3.69 -3.95
CA ALA A 42 8.22 -4.70 -2.99
C ALA A 42 8.98 -6.01 -3.20
N ARG A 43 9.14 -6.43 -4.46
CA ARG A 43 9.93 -7.64 -4.78
C ARG A 43 11.38 -7.52 -4.34
N MET A 44 11.96 -6.35 -4.56
CA MET A 44 13.37 -6.10 -4.27
C MET A 44 13.62 -6.01 -2.76
N LEU A 45 12.70 -5.43 -1.99
CA LEU A 45 12.92 -5.07 -0.59
C LEU A 45 12.34 -6.05 0.42
N GLN A 46 11.46 -6.95 0.01
CA GLN A 46 10.96 -7.97 0.93
C GLN A 46 12.05 -9.01 1.19
N PRO A 47 12.13 -9.53 2.43
CA PRO A 47 11.23 -9.29 3.55
C PRO A 47 11.62 -8.13 4.46
N GLN A 48 12.64 -7.32 4.13
CA GLN A 48 13.12 -6.24 5.01
C GLN A 48 12.09 -5.12 5.18
N VAL A 49 11.30 -4.86 4.14
CA VAL A 49 10.23 -3.86 4.16
C VAL A 49 8.93 -4.54 3.76
N GLN A 50 7.87 -4.33 4.54
CA GLN A 50 6.55 -4.85 4.21
C GLN A 50 5.77 -3.82 3.40
N PHE A 51 5.27 -4.22 2.23
CA PHE A 51 4.36 -3.41 1.43
C PHE A 51 2.94 -3.92 1.60
N LEU A 52 1.98 -3.01 1.70
CA LEU A 52 0.56 -3.32 1.81
C LEU A 52 -0.23 -2.37 0.91
N GLY A 53 -1.13 -2.92 0.10
CA GLY A 53 -2.11 -2.13 -0.63
C GLY A 53 -3.42 -2.14 0.14
N VAL A 54 -4.02 -0.97 0.37
CA VAL A 54 -5.34 -0.86 0.99
C VAL A 54 -6.29 -0.22 -0.02
N VAL A 55 -7.34 -0.94 -0.38
CA VAL A 55 -8.27 -0.49 -1.42
C VAL A 55 -9.29 0.47 -0.86
N PHE A 56 -9.47 1.59 -1.55
CA PHE A 56 -10.36 2.68 -1.15
C PHE A 56 -11.60 2.68 -2.03
N GLN A 57 -12.78 2.43 -1.44
CA GLN A 57 -14.09 2.56 -2.12
C GLN A 57 -14.14 1.84 -3.48
N ASP A 58 -13.98 0.52 -3.49
CA ASP A 58 -13.94 -0.24 -4.73
C ASP A 58 -14.61 -1.60 -4.55
N LYS A 59 -14.89 -2.27 -5.68
CA LYS A 59 -15.53 -3.58 -5.69
C LYS A 59 -14.49 -4.69 -5.75
N GLU A 60 -14.65 -5.72 -4.93
CA GLU A 60 -13.70 -6.82 -4.84
C GLU A 60 -13.47 -7.52 -6.18
N GLU A 61 -14.51 -7.71 -6.99
CA GLU A 61 -14.36 -8.33 -8.30
C GLU A 61 -13.46 -7.53 -9.24
N LYS A 62 -13.54 -6.20 -9.18
CA LYS A 62 -12.67 -5.33 -9.98
C LYS A 62 -11.24 -5.38 -9.49
N ILE A 63 -11.05 -5.44 -8.17
CA ILE A 63 -9.73 -5.57 -7.56
C ILE A 63 -9.07 -6.87 -8.00
N LEU A 64 -9.79 -7.99 -7.91
CA LEU A 64 -9.29 -9.30 -8.32
C LEU A 64 -8.91 -9.30 -9.80
N GLY A 65 -9.74 -8.73 -10.65
CA GLY A 65 -9.46 -8.62 -12.08
C GLY A 65 -8.19 -7.83 -12.37
N PHE A 66 -8.01 -6.71 -11.67
CA PHE A 66 -6.81 -5.88 -11.80
C PHE A 66 -5.57 -6.65 -11.40
N LEU A 67 -5.61 -7.34 -10.25
CA LEU A 67 -4.46 -8.10 -9.75
C LEU A 67 -4.12 -9.30 -10.63
N GLN A 68 -5.12 -9.97 -11.19
CA GLN A 68 -4.89 -11.07 -12.12
C GLN A 68 -4.22 -10.60 -13.40
N GLU A 69 -4.62 -9.45 -13.91
CA GLU A 69 -4.08 -8.90 -15.15
C GLU A 69 -2.69 -8.28 -14.95
N ARG A 70 -2.50 -7.56 -13.86
CA ARG A 70 -1.29 -6.76 -13.65
C ARG A 70 -0.31 -7.34 -12.63
N GLY A 71 -0.75 -8.32 -11.86
CA GLY A 71 0.09 -8.94 -10.85
C GLY A 71 0.26 -8.11 -9.60
N SER A 72 0.83 -8.72 -8.58
CA SER A 72 1.17 -8.07 -7.33
C SER A 72 2.27 -8.86 -6.62
N SER A 73 3.01 -8.20 -5.76
CA SER A 73 4.06 -8.82 -4.95
C SER A 73 3.86 -8.55 -3.46
N TYR A 74 2.69 -8.05 -3.07
CA TYR A 74 2.36 -7.73 -1.68
C TYR A 74 0.86 -7.89 -1.45
N PRO A 75 0.45 -8.05 -0.17
CA PRO A 75 -0.97 -8.22 0.16
C PRO A 75 -1.82 -7.01 -0.21
N THR A 76 -3.02 -7.28 -0.71
CA THR A 76 -4.03 -6.26 -0.99
C THR A 76 -5.16 -6.43 0.01
N LEU A 77 -5.48 -5.37 0.75
CA LEU A 77 -6.47 -5.40 1.82
C LEU A 77 -7.71 -4.59 1.43
N VAL A 78 -8.88 -5.12 1.77
CA VAL A 78 -10.14 -4.38 1.68
C VAL A 78 -10.35 -3.66 3.01
N ASP A 79 -10.62 -2.36 2.93
CA ASP A 79 -10.85 -1.52 4.10
C ASP A 79 -12.34 -1.50 4.43
N GLU A 80 -12.76 -2.35 5.36
CA GLU A 80 -14.17 -2.45 5.75
C GLU A 80 -14.69 -1.11 6.28
N ALA A 81 -15.74 -0.59 5.63
CA ALA A 81 -16.37 0.70 5.98
C ALA A 81 -15.42 1.90 5.97
N GLY A 82 -14.25 1.77 5.34
CA GLY A 82 -13.28 2.85 5.24
C GLY A 82 -12.60 3.22 6.55
N LYS A 83 -12.61 2.33 7.52
CA LYS A 83 -12.08 2.62 8.86
C LYS A 83 -10.58 2.96 8.86
N THR A 84 -9.79 2.22 8.09
CA THR A 84 -8.36 2.45 8.01
C THR A 84 -8.05 3.77 7.31
N ALA A 85 -8.75 4.05 6.20
CA ALA A 85 -8.59 5.31 5.49
C ALA A 85 -8.92 6.50 6.38
N ILE A 86 -10.00 6.40 7.18
CA ILE A 86 -10.38 7.45 8.13
C ILE A 86 -9.28 7.62 9.18
N ALA A 87 -8.79 6.51 9.74
CA ALA A 87 -7.75 6.55 10.78
C ALA A 87 -6.46 7.20 10.27
N TYR A 88 -6.11 6.98 9.00
CA TYR A 88 -4.91 7.57 8.40
C TYR A 88 -5.16 8.98 7.85
N GLY A 89 -6.40 9.44 7.80
CA GLY A 89 -6.73 10.75 7.26
C GLY A 89 -6.61 10.83 5.75
N VAL A 90 -6.94 9.74 5.05
CA VAL A 90 -6.86 9.69 3.59
C VAL A 90 -7.90 10.60 2.96
N GLY A 91 -7.45 11.57 2.16
CA GLY A 91 -8.32 12.50 1.45
C GLY A 91 -8.59 12.13 0.00
N GLY A 92 -7.81 11.21 -0.56
CA GLY A 92 -7.95 10.76 -1.94
C GLY A 92 -6.92 9.69 -2.24
N VAL A 93 -6.91 9.20 -3.49
CA VAL A 93 -5.96 8.16 -3.91
C VAL A 93 -5.20 8.60 -5.16
N PRO A 94 -3.95 8.18 -5.33
CA PRO A 94 -3.17 7.38 -4.39
C PRO A 94 -2.61 8.22 -3.25
N GLU A 95 -2.56 7.63 -2.07
CA GLU A 95 -1.81 8.19 -0.94
C GLU A 95 -0.99 7.07 -0.33
N THR A 96 0.27 7.36 -0.01
CA THR A 96 1.18 6.35 0.51
C THR A 96 1.78 6.84 1.82
N PHE A 97 1.78 5.95 2.80
CA PHE A 97 2.31 6.22 4.14
C PHE A 97 3.49 5.32 4.41
N PHE A 98 4.53 5.89 5.01
CA PHE A 98 5.76 5.17 5.33
C PHE A 98 5.89 5.11 6.85
N LEU A 99 5.85 3.88 7.38
CA LEU A 99 5.89 3.63 8.82
C LEU A 99 7.26 3.06 9.20
N ASP A 100 7.78 3.52 10.34
CA ASP A 100 9.01 2.96 10.89
C ASP A 100 8.72 1.61 11.59
N PRO A 101 9.76 0.88 12.06
CA PRO A 101 9.55 -0.42 12.71
C PRO A 101 8.67 -0.38 13.96
N ASN A 102 8.47 0.79 14.55
CA ASN A 102 7.60 0.95 15.71
C ASN A 102 6.15 1.25 15.32
N GLY A 103 5.86 1.34 14.02
CA GLY A 103 4.52 1.63 13.53
C GLY A 103 4.18 3.12 13.46
N VAL A 104 5.19 3.98 13.61
CA VAL A 104 5.01 5.43 13.54
C VAL A 104 5.10 5.91 12.10
N ILE A 105 4.14 6.73 11.67
CA ILE A 105 4.15 7.34 10.34
C ILE A 105 5.25 8.39 10.30
N VAL A 106 6.28 8.16 9.47
CA VAL A 106 7.41 9.10 9.34
C VAL A 106 7.38 9.88 8.03
N ALA A 107 6.57 9.45 7.06
CA ALA A 107 6.39 10.17 5.80
C ALA A 107 5.04 9.83 5.19
N LYS A 108 4.50 10.78 4.43
CA LYS A 108 3.27 10.63 3.65
C LYS A 108 3.51 11.26 2.28
N HIS A 109 3.06 10.60 1.23
CA HIS A 109 3.09 11.15 -0.12
C HIS A 109 1.69 11.10 -0.72
N SER A 110 1.19 12.25 -1.18
CA SER A 110 -0.09 12.34 -1.90
C SER A 110 0.20 12.36 -3.40
N GLY A 111 -0.52 11.54 -4.14
CA GLY A 111 -0.34 11.37 -5.56
C GLY A 111 0.60 10.22 -5.92
N PRO A 112 0.79 9.95 -7.23
CA PRO A 112 1.65 8.85 -7.66
C PRO A 112 3.13 9.16 -7.39
N MET A 113 3.90 8.09 -7.15
CA MET A 113 5.32 8.22 -6.87
C MET A 113 6.14 7.67 -8.04
N SER A 114 7.17 8.42 -8.44
CA SER A 114 8.21 7.92 -9.34
C SER A 114 9.18 7.03 -8.56
N PRO A 115 10.04 6.24 -9.26
CA PRO A 115 11.07 5.46 -8.56
C PRO A 115 11.97 6.29 -7.65
N ASP A 116 12.30 7.51 -8.04
CA ASP A 116 13.15 8.40 -7.23
C ASP A 116 12.45 8.85 -5.96
N VAL A 117 11.18 9.19 -6.06
CA VAL A 117 10.38 9.65 -4.90
C VAL A 117 10.23 8.54 -3.88
N ILE A 118 9.89 7.32 -4.33
CA ILE A 118 9.73 6.20 -3.40
C ILE A 118 11.05 5.85 -2.72
N ARG A 119 12.16 5.91 -3.45
CA ARG A 119 13.49 5.68 -2.88
C ARG A 119 13.82 6.68 -1.78
N GLU A 120 13.51 7.95 -2.03
CA GLU A 120 13.75 9.02 -1.05
C GLU A 120 12.98 8.79 0.25
N HIS A 121 11.69 8.42 0.14
CA HIS A 121 10.88 8.13 1.33
C HIS A 121 11.35 6.86 2.05
N LEU A 122 11.73 5.83 1.31
CA LEU A 122 12.21 4.58 1.90
C LEU A 122 13.48 4.80 2.72
N GLN A 123 14.36 5.68 2.28
CA GLN A 123 15.58 6.00 3.04
C GLN A 123 15.25 6.53 4.44
N LYS A 124 14.14 7.23 4.60
CA LYS A 124 13.73 7.78 5.89
C LYS A 124 13.32 6.70 6.89
N VAL A 125 12.71 5.61 6.41
CA VAL A 125 12.20 4.54 7.28
C VAL A 125 13.18 3.40 7.47
N MET A 126 14.19 3.29 6.63
CA MET A 126 15.17 2.21 6.66
C MET A 126 16.45 2.54 7.43
N ARG A 127 16.48 3.70 8.04
CA ARG A 127 17.64 4.14 8.83
C ARG A 127 17.80 3.37 10.12
#